data_de4caf572c0f6e271f57d31f3b976ab3
#
_entry.id   de4caf572c0f6e271f57d31f3b976ab3
#
_cell.length_a   1.000
_cell.length_b   1.000
_cell.length_c   1.000
_cell.angle_alpha   90.00
_cell.angle_beta   90.00
_cell.angle_gamma   90.00
#
_symmetry.space_group_name_H-M   'P 1'
#
loop_
_entity.id
_entity.type
_entity.pdbx_description
1 polymer ?
#
loop_
_entity_poly.entity_id
_entity_poly.type
_entity_poly.pdbx_seq_one_letter_code
_entity_poly.pdbx_strand_id
1 'polypeptide(L)'
;RQSTQGGIKLKFSDDLRKLDKYPFHMPGHKRSDKFGIVGSEIDITEIDGADNLHDPHGNILEIENALGEIYKSKKSFLMTNGSTGGILAAIFAVCNEGDKIIIARNCHKSVYNSCMIRRLRVVYFYPRFDYGDGYYTNTLQDDVNAVLAENEDAKAIVITSPTYEGNTSRIKANI
;
A
#
# COMPACT_ATOMS: atom_id res chain seq x y z
N ARG A 1 17.87 6.66 -28.17
CA ARG A 1 18.62 6.14 -26.99
C ARG A 1 17.85 4.88 -26.55
N GLN A 2 18.37 3.72 -26.91
CA GLN A 2 17.87 2.43 -26.44
C GLN A 2 18.26 2.30 -24.96
N SER A 3 17.30 2.29 -24.07
CA SER A 3 17.51 1.90 -22.68
C SER A 3 17.47 0.38 -22.60
N THR A 4 18.62 -0.25 -22.57
CA THR A 4 18.77 -1.64 -22.14
C THR A 4 18.61 -1.70 -20.62
N GLN A 5 17.39 -1.60 -20.15
CA GLN A 5 17.04 -2.10 -18.83
C GLN A 5 16.51 -3.52 -19.05
N GLY A 6 17.20 -4.50 -18.51
CA GLY A 6 16.70 -5.88 -18.40
C GLY A 6 15.43 -5.84 -17.55
N GLY A 7 14.28 -5.67 -18.21
CA GLY A 7 12.99 -5.64 -17.55
C GLY A 7 12.74 -7.00 -16.89
N ILE A 8 12.40 -7.00 -15.62
CA ILE A 8 11.91 -8.18 -14.91
C ILE A 8 10.67 -8.66 -15.67
N LYS A 9 10.79 -9.78 -16.40
CA LYS A 9 9.70 -10.34 -17.17
C LYS A 9 8.87 -11.22 -16.24
N LEU A 10 7.93 -10.60 -15.54
CA LEU A 10 6.97 -11.33 -14.72
C LEU A 10 6.04 -12.14 -15.64
N LYS A 11 6.11 -13.46 -15.54
CA LYS A 11 5.32 -14.41 -16.35
C LYS A 11 4.13 -15.00 -15.59
N PHE A 12 3.75 -14.42 -14.47
CA PHE A 12 2.78 -14.98 -13.53
C PHE A 12 1.48 -15.46 -14.23
N SER A 13 0.84 -14.59 -15.02
CA SER A 13 -0.38 -14.96 -15.74
C SER A 13 -0.16 -16.06 -16.78
N ASP A 14 1.03 -16.11 -17.42
CA ASP A 14 1.35 -17.15 -18.38
C ASP A 14 1.57 -18.50 -17.68
N ASP A 15 2.15 -18.50 -16.50
CA ASP A 15 2.36 -19.70 -15.70
C ASP A 15 1.03 -20.24 -15.18
N LEU A 16 0.10 -19.36 -14.76
CA LEU A 16 -1.25 -19.76 -14.38
C LEU A 16 -2.03 -20.39 -15.54
N ARG A 17 -1.89 -19.89 -16.78
CA ARG A 17 -2.51 -20.48 -17.96
C ARG A 17 -1.99 -21.88 -18.29
N LYS A 18 -0.73 -22.16 -17.94
CA LYS A 18 -0.08 -23.46 -18.19
C LYS A 18 -0.42 -24.54 -17.17
N LEU A 19 -1.12 -24.20 -16.10
CA LEU A 19 -1.54 -25.19 -15.11
C LEU A 19 -2.44 -26.25 -15.76
N ASP A 20 -1.89 -27.42 -16.03
CA ASP A 20 -2.56 -28.55 -16.67
C ASP A 20 -3.14 -29.52 -15.61
N LYS A 21 -4.01 -28.97 -14.76
CA LYS A 21 -4.73 -29.75 -13.74
C LYS A 21 -6.21 -29.50 -13.87
N TYR A 22 -7.04 -30.55 -13.82
CA TYR A 22 -8.48 -30.36 -13.78
C TYR A 22 -8.89 -29.65 -12.51
N PRO A 23 -9.65 -28.54 -12.60
CA PRO A 23 -9.89 -27.65 -11.48
C PRO A 23 -11.01 -28.15 -10.54
N PHE A 24 -10.73 -29.14 -9.72
CA PHE A 24 -11.66 -29.58 -8.66
C PHE A 24 -11.82 -28.54 -7.53
N HIS A 25 -10.93 -27.58 -7.47
CA HIS A 25 -10.93 -26.48 -6.49
C HIS A 25 -11.92 -25.34 -6.86
N MET A 26 -12.13 -24.40 -5.98
CA MET A 26 -12.80 -23.12 -6.27
C MET A 26 -11.93 -22.24 -7.19
N PRO A 27 -12.48 -21.35 -8.01
CA PRO A 27 -13.91 -20.99 -8.11
C PRO A 27 -14.77 -21.99 -8.88
N GLY A 28 -16.11 -21.83 -8.75
CA GLY A 28 -17.11 -22.74 -9.32
C GLY A 28 -17.18 -22.81 -10.85
N HIS A 29 -16.68 -21.80 -11.58
CA HIS A 29 -16.63 -21.80 -13.06
C HIS A 29 -15.59 -22.79 -13.61
N LYS A 30 -14.71 -23.34 -12.77
CA LYS A 30 -13.75 -24.38 -13.14
C LYS A 30 -12.85 -24.01 -14.32
N ARG A 31 -12.40 -22.73 -14.38
CA ARG A 31 -11.60 -22.17 -15.48
C ARG A 31 -12.27 -22.27 -16.87
N SER A 32 -13.60 -22.43 -16.89
CA SER A 32 -14.38 -22.63 -18.12
C SER A 32 -14.79 -21.27 -18.72
N ASP A 33 -14.69 -21.15 -20.01
CA ASP A 33 -15.18 -20.00 -20.81
C ASP A 33 -16.69 -20.02 -21.06
N LYS A 34 -17.37 -21.11 -20.69
CA LYS A 34 -18.83 -21.30 -20.91
C LYS A 34 -19.70 -20.20 -20.33
N PHE A 35 -19.22 -19.52 -19.31
CA PHE A 35 -19.96 -18.44 -18.63
C PHE A 35 -19.60 -17.05 -19.16
N GLY A 36 -18.70 -16.92 -20.13
CA GLY A 36 -18.23 -15.63 -20.66
C GLY A 36 -17.53 -14.74 -19.62
N ILE A 37 -16.96 -15.32 -18.58
CA ILE A 37 -16.25 -14.59 -17.53
C ILE A 37 -14.82 -14.33 -18.00
N VAL A 38 -14.49 -13.09 -18.25
CA VAL A 38 -13.14 -12.67 -18.67
C VAL A 38 -12.14 -12.99 -17.54
N GLY A 39 -11.06 -13.70 -17.89
CA GLY A 39 -10.01 -14.08 -16.94
C GLY A 39 -10.29 -15.38 -16.18
N SER A 40 -11.40 -16.06 -16.43
CA SER A 40 -11.73 -17.32 -15.75
C SER A 40 -10.63 -18.39 -15.88
N GLU A 41 -9.86 -18.34 -16.95
CA GLU A 41 -8.75 -19.27 -17.22
C GLU A 41 -7.57 -19.14 -16.26
N ILE A 42 -7.44 -17.99 -15.59
CA ILE A 42 -6.40 -17.71 -14.60
C ILE A 42 -6.94 -17.48 -13.19
N ASP A 43 -8.26 -17.56 -13.02
CA ASP A 43 -8.90 -17.41 -11.71
C ASP A 43 -8.88 -18.76 -10.98
N ILE A 44 -8.03 -18.83 -9.97
CA ILE A 44 -7.72 -20.03 -9.18
C ILE A 44 -7.61 -19.67 -7.70
N THR A 45 -7.51 -20.69 -6.87
CA THR A 45 -7.12 -20.57 -5.46
C THR A 45 -5.67 -21.05 -5.26
N GLU A 46 -5.20 -21.09 -4.03
CA GLU A 46 -3.88 -21.57 -3.61
C GLU A 46 -3.75 -23.10 -3.75
N ILE A 47 -3.48 -23.54 -4.96
CA ILE A 47 -3.26 -24.96 -5.30
C ILE A 47 -1.80 -25.23 -5.62
N ASP A 48 -1.41 -26.50 -5.66
CA ASP A 48 -0.08 -26.92 -6.12
C ASP A 48 0.24 -26.35 -7.51
N GLY A 49 1.34 -25.62 -7.61
CA GLY A 49 1.77 -24.93 -8.83
C GLY A 49 1.23 -23.50 -8.96
N ALA A 50 0.34 -23.07 -8.08
CA ALA A 50 0.05 -21.66 -7.77
C ALA A 50 0.75 -21.27 -6.45
N ASP A 51 0.79 -19.99 -6.15
CA ASP A 51 1.37 -19.51 -4.92
C ASP A 51 0.25 -19.12 -3.94
N ASN A 52 0.61 -18.77 -2.69
CA ASN A 52 -0.31 -18.33 -1.65
C ASN A 52 0.05 -16.91 -1.20
N LEU A 53 -0.91 -15.97 -1.30
CA LEU A 53 -0.67 -14.57 -0.94
C LEU A 53 -0.33 -14.37 0.54
N HIS A 54 -0.81 -15.25 1.43
CA HIS A 54 -0.51 -15.18 2.86
C HIS A 54 0.82 -15.84 3.25
N ASP A 55 1.35 -16.69 2.40
CA ASP A 55 2.62 -17.40 2.61
C ASP A 55 3.33 -17.63 1.26
N PRO A 56 3.85 -16.55 0.64
CA PRO A 56 4.38 -16.62 -0.71
C PRO A 56 5.75 -17.31 -0.76
N HIS A 57 5.87 -18.30 -1.65
CA HIS A 57 7.11 -19.06 -1.88
C HIS A 57 7.56 -19.10 -3.34
N GLY A 58 6.68 -18.73 -4.28
CA GLY A 58 6.88 -18.80 -5.71
C GLY A 58 6.70 -17.46 -6.43
N ASN A 59 5.82 -17.43 -7.40
CA ASN A 59 5.62 -16.26 -8.28
C ASN A 59 5.23 -14.98 -7.52
N ILE A 60 4.45 -15.08 -6.45
CA ILE A 60 4.09 -13.91 -5.62
C ILE A 60 5.32 -13.39 -4.92
N LEU A 61 6.14 -14.27 -4.33
CA LEU A 61 7.39 -13.87 -3.70
C LEU A 61 8.36 -13.22 -4.69
N GLU A 62 8.45 -13.73 -5.92
CA GLU A 62 9.27 -13.12 -6.97
C GLU A 62 8.81 -11.69 -7.30
N ILE A 63 7.48 -11.46 -7.37
CA ILE A 63 6.92 -10.12 -7.58
C ILE A 63 7.23 -9.22 -6.40
N GLU A 64 7.06 -9.67 -5.17
CA GLU A 64 7.35 -8.89 -3.96
C GLU A 64 8.84 -8.50 -3.88
N ASN A 65 9.74 -9.42 -4.23
CA ASN A 65 11.17 -9.14 -4.28
C ASN A 65 11.50 -8.11 -5.38
N ALA A 66 10.94 -8.27 -6.57
CA ALA A 66 11.11 -7.33 -7.67
C ALA A 66 10.61 -5.91 -7.31
N LEU A 67 9.49 -5.80 -6.62
CA LEU A 67 8.99 -4.53 -6.08
C LEU A 67 9.95 -3.97 -5.03
N GLY A 68 10.50 -4.82 -4.17
CA GLY A 68 11.52 -4.43 -3.19
C GLY A 68 12.74 -3.78 -3.86
N GLU A 69 13.24 -4.34 -4.95
CA GLU A 69 14.35 -3.78 -5.72
C GLU A 69 14.00 -2.44 -6.38
N ILE A 70 12.82 -2.35 -7.01
CA ILE A 70 12.36 -1.13 -7.70
C ILE A 70 12.20 0.03 -6.70
N TYR A 71 11.55 -0.22 -5.58
CA TYR A 71 11.26 0.79 -4.55
C TYR A 71 12.36 0.94 -3.50
N LYS A 72 13.43 0.14 -3.61
CA LYS A 72 14.55 0.10 -2.63
C LYS A 72 14.03 -0.10 -1.19
N SER A 73 13.01 -0.91 -1.05
CA SER A 73 12.43 -1.28 0.23
C SER A 73 13.01 -2.60 0.74
N LYS A 74 13.10 -2.74 2.06
CA LYS A 74 13.57 -3.99 2.67
C LYS A 74 12.64 -5.17 2.38
N LYS A 75 11.33 -4.90 2.28
CA LYS A 75 10.30 -5.88 1.92
C LYS A 75 9.11 -5.14 1.28
N SER A 76 8.48 -5.80 0.33
CA SER A 76 7.22 -5.34 -0.28
C SER A 76 6.15 -6.42 -0.10
N PHE A 77 4.90 -6.01 -0.08
CA PHE A 77 3.76 -6.91 0.07
C PHE A 77 2.69 -6.60 -0.96
N LEU A 78 2.18 -7.61 -1.63
CA LEU A 78 1.00 -7.47 -2.46
C LEU A 78 -0.26 -7.48 -1.60
N MET A 79 -1.19 -6.58 -1.91
CA MET A 79 -2.43 -6.45 -1.17
C MET A 79 -3.64 -6.43 -2.10
N THR A 80 -4.69 -7.13 -1.74
CA THR A 80 -5.93 -7.22 -2.52
C THR A 80 -7.03 -6.25 -2.07
N ASN A 81 -6.86 -5.63 -0.88
CA ASN A 81 -7.86 -4.73 -0.27
C ASN A 81 -7.61 -3.25 -0.60
N GLY A 82 -6.90 -2.98 -1.71
CA GLY A 82 -6.55 -1.64 -2.12
C GLY A 82 -5.60 -0.92 -1.13
N SER A 83 -5.22 0.31 -1.44
CA SER A 83 -4.36 1.13 -0.57
C SER A 83 -4.98 1.40 0.81
N THR A 84 -6.30 1.31 0.96
CA THR A 84 -6.94 1.40 2.28
C THR A 84 -6.45 0.28 3.20
N GLY A 85 -6.41 -0.97 2.72
CA GLY A 85 -5.86 -2.09 3.49
C GLY A 85 -4.39 -1.88 3.86
N GLY A 86 -3.58 -1.38 2.93
CA GLY A 86 -2.18 -1.04 3.16
C GLY A 86 -1.98 0.02 4.24
N ILE A 87 -2.77 1.09 4.22
CA ILE A 87 -2.72 2.15 5.23
C ILE A 87 -3.12 1.61 6.62
N LEU A 88 -4.20 0.80 6.70
CA LEU A 88 -4.58 0.15 7.95
C LEU A 88 -3.45 -0.72 8.49
N ALA A 89 -2.90 -1.59 7.65
CA ALA A 89 -1.81 -2.48 8.02
C ALA A 89 -0.57 -1.71 8.53
N ALA A 90 -0.17 -0.65 7.83
CA ALA A 90 0.97 0.17 8.22
C ALA A 90 0.77 0.85 9.59
N ILE A 91 -0.39 1.45 9.82
CA ILE A 91 -0.69 2.10 11.11
C ILE A 91 -0.78 1.07 12.23
N PHE A 92 -1.40 -0.09 11.98
CA PHE A 92 -1.51 -1.15 12.98
C PHE A 92 -0.18 -1.82 13.33
N ALA A 93 0.78 -1.82 12.38
CA ALA A 93 2.12 -2.36 12.60
C ALA A 93 2.96 -1.49 13.55
N VAL A 94 2.73 -0.17 13.58
CA VAL A 94 3.57 0.77 14.33
C VAL A 94 2.89 1.35 15.58
N CYS A 95 1.55 1.27 15.67
CA CYS A 95 0.78 1.83 16.78
C CYS A 95 -0.04 0.76 17.51
N ASN A 96 -0.01 0.79 18.83
CA ASN A 96 -0.91 0.02 19.70
C ASN A 96 -2.11 0.86 20.15
N GLU A 97 -3.13 0.22 20.72
CA GLU A 97 -4.27 0.93 21.32
C GLU A 97 -3.78 1.96 22.35
N GLY A 98 -4.31 3.16 22.28
CA GLY A 98 -3.95 4.27 23.16
C GLY A 98 -2.68 5.03 22.79
N ASP A 99 -1.89 4.57 21.82
CA ASP A 99 -0.72 5.31 21.34
C ASP A 99 -1.12 6.63 20.68
N LYS A 100 -0.21 7.61 20.74
CA LYS A 100 -0.37 8.89 20.08
C LYS A 100 0.13 8.83 18.64
N ILE A 101 -0.66 9.34 17.72
CA ILE A 101 -0.31 9.49 16.30
C ILE A 101 -0.59 10.91 15.83
N ILE A 102 0.32 11.45 15.02
CA ILE A 102 0.15 12.76 14.39
C ILE A 102 -0.31 12.54 12.95
N ILE A 103 -1.38 13.20 12.52
CA ILE A 103 -1.87 13.08 11.13
C ILE A 103 -2.10 14.45 10.50
N ALA A 104 -1.68 14.58 9.25
CA ALA A 104 -2.00 15.76 8.45
C ALA A 104 -3.51 15.83 8.21
N ARG A 105 -4.11 17.02 8.36
CA ARG A 105 -5.57 17.19 8.26
C ARG A 105 -6.12 16.89 6.87
N ASN A 106 -5.30 16.89 5.83
CA ASN A 106 -5.66 16.51 4.45
C ASN A 106 -5.43 15.02 4.13
N CYS A 107 -5.23 14.16 5.12
CA CYS A 107 -5.10 12.73 4.89
C CYS A 107 -6.39 12.11 4.35
N HIS A 108 -6.24 11.02 3.60
CA HIS A 108 -7.38 10.22 3.14
C HIS A 108 -8.14 9.61 4.33
N LYS A 109 -9.45 9.42 4.19
CA LYS A 109 -10.33 8.85 5.23
C LYS A 109 -9.87 7.53 5.83
N SER A 110 -9.10 6.72 5.09
CA SER A 110 -8.53 5.47 5.59
C SER A 110 -7.60 5.67 6.78
N VAL A 111 -6.85 6.78 6.84
CA VAL A 111 -6.00 7.13 7.98
C VAL A 111 -6.86 7.38 9.22
N TYR A 112 -7.92 8.18 9.09
CA TYR A 112 -8.86 8.46 10.17
C TYR A 112 -9.54 7.19 10.68
N ASN A 113 -10.01 6.35 9.76
CA ASN A 113 -10.64 5.07 10.09
C ASN A 113 -9.66 4.14 10.84
N SER A 114 -8.41 4.10 10.41
CA SER A 114 -7.37 3.31 11.09
C SER A 114 -7.17 3.77 12.53
N CYS A 115 -7.06 5.09 12.73
CA CYS A 115 -6.91 5.68 14.07
C CYS A 115 -8.12 5.36 14.97
N MET A 116 -9.33 5.43 14.42
CA MET A 116 -10.56 5.13 15.15
C MET A 116 -10.66 3.64 15.53
N ILE A 117 -10.41 2.74 14.59
CA ILE A 117 -10.48 1.29 14.83
C ILE A 117 -9.41 0.87 15.84
N ARG A 118 -8.21 1.44 15.75
CA ARG A 118 -7.07 1.14 16.66
C ARG A 118 -7.17 1.90 17.98
N ARG A 119 -8.18 2.80 18.15
CA ARG A 119 -8.37 3.66 19.33
C ARG A 119 -7.15 4.50 19.70
N LEU A 120 -6.56 5.17 18.68
CA LEU A 120 -5.38 6.00 18.85
C LEU A 120 -5.74 7.39 19.37
N ARG A 121 -4.82 8.01 20.09
CA ARG A 121 -4.89 9.44 20.44
C ARG A 121 -4.35 10.25 19.28
N VAL A 122 -5.23 10.97 18.60
CA VAL A 122 -4.87 11.69 17.36
C VAL A 122 -4.53 13.13 17.65
N VAL A 123 -3.37 13.57 17.16
CA VAL A 123 -2.98 14.96 17.06
C VAL A 123 -3.03 15.38 15.59
N TYR A 124 -3.68 16.49 15.31
CA TYR A 124 -3.78 17.03 13.96
C TYR A 124 -2.75 18.12 13.76
N PHE A 125 -2.11 18.13 12.59
CA PHE A 125 -1.45 19.33 12.09
C PHE A 125 -2.05 19.69 10.71
N TYR A 126 -1.93 20.97 10.38
CA TYR A 126 -2.53 21.51 9.17
C TYR A 126 -1.42 21.82 8.17
N PRO A 127 -1.41 21.14 7.00
CA PRO A 127 -0.61 21.60 5.88
C PRO A 127 -0.97 23.04 5.52
N ARG A 128 -0.09 23.73 4.84
CA ARG A 128 -0.34 25.10 4.41
C ARG A 128 -1.54 25.16 3.49
N PHE A 129 -2.36 26.19 3.64
CA PHE A 129 -3.57 26.38 2.86
C PHE A 129 -3.43 27.61 1.96
N ASP A 130 -3.69 27.45 0.68
CA ASP A 130 -3.76 28.54 -0.26
C ASP A 130 -5.18 29.12 -0.24
N TYR A 131 -5.33 30.33 0.26
CA TYR A 131 -6.62 31.00 0.35
C TYR A 131 -7.08 31.57 -1.01
N GLY A 132 -6.18 31.75 -1.96
CA GLY A 132 -6.52 32.24 -3.31
C GLY A 132 -7.22 31.16 -4.13
N ASP A 133 -6.64 29.95 -4.11
CA ASP A 133 -7.13 28.81 -4.89
C ASP A 133 -7.98 27.83 -4.06
N GLY A 134 -8.02 27.98 -2.74
CA GLY A 134 -8.91 27.23 -1.85
C GLY A 134 -8.51 25.79 -1.57
N TYR A 135 -7.21 25.46 -1.54
CA TYR A 135 -6.76 24.09 -1.30
C TYR A 135 -5.53 24.00 -0.37
N TYR A 136 -5.26 22.79 0.14
CA TYR A 136 -4.06 22.50 0.91
C TYR A 136 -2.86 22.32 -0.02
N THR A 137 -1.77 23.03 0.29
CA THR A 137 -0.49 22.91 -0.40
C THR A 137 0.43 21.89 0.28
N ASN A 138 1.73 22.01 0.09
CA ASN A 138 2.71 21.11 0.68
C ASN A 138 2.85 21.28 2.20
N THR A 139 3.35 20.25 2.85
CA THR A 139 3.83 20.31 4.25
C THR A 139 5.30 20.74 4.25
N LEU A 140 5.68 21.66 5.11
CA LEU A 140 7.08 22.07 5.28
C LEU A 140 7.75 21.29 6.41
N GLN A 141 9.07 21.15 6.32
CA GLN A 141 9.88 20.45 7.34
C GLN A 141 9.74 21.11 8.71
N ASP A 142 9.71 22.45 8.76
CA ASP A 142 9.60 23.19 10.01
C ASP A 142 8.25 22.96 10.70
N ASP A 143 7.17 22.85 9.93
CA ASP A 143 5.83 22.54 10.47
C ASP A 143 5.82 21.12 11.09
N VAL A 144 6.51 20.17 10.45
CA VAL A 144 6.68 18.81 10.97
C VAL A 144 7.54 18.81 12.23
N ASN A 145 8.66 19.51 12.23
CA ASN A 145 9.55 19.59 13.38
C ASN A 145 8.85 20.20 14.59
N ALA A 146 8.06 21.26 14.37
CA ALA A 146 7.32 21.92 15.44
C ALA A 146 6.29 20.97 16.10
N VAL A 147 5.46 20.29 15.29
CA VAL A 147 4.46 19.37 15.85
C VAL A 147 5.08 18.14 16.53
N LEU A 148 6.24 17.69 16.06
CA LEU A 148 6.99 16.59 16.70
C LEU A 148 7.58 17.02 18.04
N ALA A 149 8.14 18.21 18.12
CA ALA A 149 8.70 18.75 19.37
C ALA A 149 7.65 18.91 20.48
N GLU A 150 6.41 19.23 20.11
CA GLU A 150 5.27 19.30 21.04
C GLU A 150 4.68 17.93 21.40
N ASN A 151 5.06 16.87 20.70
CA ASN A 151 4.47 15.54 20.81
C ASN A 151 5.53 14.44 20.73
N GLU A 152 6.55 14.51 21.59
CA GLU A 152 7.68 13.56 21.63
C GLU A 152 7.24 12.10 21.89
N ASP A 153 6.07 11.91 22.51
CA ASP A 153 5.49 10.58 22.77
C ASP A 153 4.70 10.01 21.58
N ALA A 154 4.64 10.71 20.44
CA ALA A 154 3.97 10.19 19.25
C ALA A 154 4.75 9.03 18.63
N LYS A 155 4.03 7.95 18.30
CA LYS A 155 4.62 6.73 17.69
C LYS A 155 4.80 6.85 16.18
N ALA A 156 3.99 7.69 15.53
CA ALA A 156 4.05 7.88 14.10
C ALA A 156 3.50 9.25 13.70
N ILE A 157 3.91 9.71 12.52
CA ILE A 157 3.33 10.84 11.82
C ILE A 157 2.90 10.39 10.41
N VAL A 158 1.72 10.81 9.97
CA VAL A 158 1.21 10.50 8.62
C VAL A 158 1.06 11.79 7.83
N ILE A 159 1.73 11.83 6.68
CA ILE A 159 1.76 12.99 5.77
C ILE A 159 1.33 12.53 4.38
N THR A 160 0.47 13.31 3.73
CA THR A 160 0.06 13.06 2.35
C THR A 160 1.00 13.78 1.38
N SER A 161 1.75 13.02 0.56
CA SER A 161 2.62 13.58 -0.46
C SER A 161 2.75 12.61 -1.64
N PRO A 162 2.42 13.02 -2.89
CA PRO A 162 1.79 14.31 -3.19
C PRO A 162 0.39 14.45 -2.57
N THR A 163 -0.11 15.69 -2.44
CA THR A 163 -1.49 15.96 -2.07
C THR A 163 -2.44 15.58 -3.21
N TYR A 164 -3.74 15.63 -2.99
CA TYR A 164 -4.75 15.37 -4.03
C TYR A 164 -4.58 16.30 -5.24
N GLU A 165 -4.15 17.53 -5.00
CA GLU A 165 -3.89 18.56 -6.02
C GLU A 165 -2.51 18.42 -6.71
N GLY A 166 -1.70 17.45 -6.28
CA GLY A 166 -0.38 17.17 -6.87
C GLY A 166 0.81 17.88 -6.20
N ASN A 167 0.60 18.57 -5.09
CA ASN A 167 1.69 19.23 -4.37
C ASN A 167 2.56 18.24 -3.60
N THR A 168 3.88 18.29 -3.81
CA THR A 168 4.83 17.41 -3.12
C THR A 168 5.47 18.08 -1.92
N SER A 169 5.65 17.32 -0.85
CA SER A 169 6.35 17.75 0.36
C SER A 169 7.75 17.15 0.39
N ARG A 170 8.77 17.98 0.65
CA ARG A 170 10.17 17.54 0.80
C ARG A 170 10.48 17.37 2.27
N ILE A 171 10.03 16.27 2.86
CA ILE A 171 10.29 15.95 4.26
C ILE A 171 11.46 15.00 4.35
N LYS A 172 12.44 15.33 5.20
CA LYS A 172 13.54 14.43 5.55
C LYS A 172 13.20 13.80 6.90
N ALA A 173 13.24 12.48 6.96
CA ALA A 173 13.21 11.79 8.24
C ALA A 173 14.58 12.01 8.90
N ASN A 174 14.61 12.72 10.02
CA ASN A 174 15.76 12.72 10.90
C ASN A 174 15.63 11.48 11.78
N ILE A 175 16.23 10.38 11.34
CA ILE A 175 16.27 9.10 12.06
C ILE A 175 17.52 9.10 12.97
#